data_be18a21a4790469121165a60b8326911
#
_entry.id   be18a21a4790469121165a60b8326911
#
_cell.length_a   1.000
_cell.length_b   1.000
_cell.length_c   1.000
_cell.angle_alpha   90.00
_cell.angle_beta   90.00
_cell.angle_gamma   90.00
#
_symmetry.space_group_name_H-M   'P 1'
#
loop_
_entity.id
_entity.type
_entity.pdbx_description
1 polymer ?
#
loop_
_entity_poly.entity_id
_entity_poly.type
_entity_poly.pdbx_seq_one_letter_code
_entity_poly.pdbx_strand_id
1 'polypeptide(L)'
;MIGDNKLVIIHYTGTTKEGKVFDTSRDKEPLRYVSNRVPSFIPKIFIESLSHGKKGDIFNLVWPEPFGEYLPYLVQEMNANQLPLDKKVGDMVKAISENYGEVFLIIKEIKDGKAIVDANHPLAGEDLYYEIEIVDIQDKDS
;
A
#
# COMPACT_ATOMS: atom_id res chain seq x y z
N MET A 1 -26.13 5.54 9.08
CA MET A 1 -24.76 5.95 9.41
C MET A 1 -24.26 5.21 10.63
N ILE A 2 -23.00 4.81 10.62
CA ILE A 2 -22.40 4.19 11.80
C ILE A 2 -22.25 5.27 12.88
N GLY A 3 -22.87 5.05 14.04
CA GLY A 3 -22.82 6.02 15.14
C GLY A 3 -21.50 5.93 15.91
N ASP A 4 -21.36 6.77 16.93
CA ASP A 4 -20.20 6.78 17.81
C ASP A 4 -20.13 5.53 18.68
N ASN A 5 -18.94 5.20 19.15
CA ASN A 5 -18.67 4.10 20.07
C ASN A 5 -19.09 2.73 19.49
N LYS A 6 -18.96 2.56 18.19
CA LYS A 6 -19.18 1.27 17.55
C LYS A 6 -17.83 0.62 17.24
N LEU A 7 -17.71 -0.65 17.57
CA LEU A 7 -16.58 -1.46 17.13
C LEU A 7 -16.90 -1.98 15.75
N VAL A 8 -16.13 -1.55 14.76
CA VAL A 8 -16.31 -1.97 13.37
C VAL A 8 -15.22 -2.98 13.03
N ILE A 9 -15.63 -4.12 12.50
CA ILE A 9 -14.72 -5.21 12.14
C ILE A 9 -14.80 -5.39 10.64
N ILE A 10 -13.66 -5.28 9.96
CA ILE A 10 -13.62 -5.35 8.50
C ILE A 10 -12.55 -6.33 8.01
N HIS A 11 -12.83 -6.92 6.85
CA HIS A 11 -11.78 -7.52 6.03
C HIS A 11 -11.61 -6.65 4.79
N TYR A 12 -10.39 -6.57 4.30
CA TYR A 12 -10.11 -5.81 3.10
C TYR A 12 -9.11 -6.54 2.21
N THR A 13 -9.18 -6.27 0.92
CA THR A 13 -8.22 -6.77 -0.07
C THR A 13 -7.89 -5.62 -1.02
N GLY A 14 -6.61 -5.30 -1.13
CA GLY A 14 -6.13 -4.27 -2.04
C GLY A 14 -5.48 -4.91 -3.27
N THR A 15 -5.85 -4.41 -4.44
CA THR A 15 -5.31 -4.91 -5.71
C THR A 15 -4.83 -3.77 -6.58
N THR A 16 -3.90 -4.07 -7.47
CA THR A 16 -3.45 -3.15 -8.52
C THR A 16 -4.43 -3.21 -9.69
N LYS A 17 -4.24 -2.34 -10.67
CA LYS A 17 -5.05 -2.31 -11.89
C LYS A 17 -5.04 -3.64 -12.63
N GLU A 18 -3.93 -4.36 -12.58
CA GLU A 18 -3.80 -5.69 -13.22
C GLU A 18 -4.45 -6.81 -12.39
N GLY A 19 -5.01 -6.48 -11.23
CA GLY A 19 -5.64 -7.47 -10.37
C GLY A 19 -4.71 -8.19 -9.42
N LYS A 20 -3.46 -7.73 -9.32
CA LYS A 20 -2.49 -8.32 -8.39
C LYS A 20 -2.82 -7.88 -6.95
N VAL A 21 -3.00 -8.83 -6.04
CA VAL A 21 -3.20 -8.55 -4.62
C VAL A 21 -1.87 -8.10 -4.01
N PHE A 22 -1.85 -6.90 -3.44
CA PHE A 22 -0.67 -6.40 -2.74
C PHE A 22 -0.85 -6.35 -1.23
N ASP A 23 -2.09 -6.40 -0.75
CA ASP A 23 -2.39 -6.38 0.67
C ASP A 23 -3.77 -6.99 0.91
N THR A 24 -3.90 -7.78 1.98
CA THR A 24 -5.19 -8.35 2.36
C THR A 24 -5.19 -8.70 3.83
N SER A 25 -6.35 -8.57 4.46
CA SER A 25 -6.55 -9.03 5.84
C SER A 25 -7.14 -10.44 5.90
N ARG A 26 -7.57 -11.01 4.76
CA ARG A 26 -8.32 -12.26 4.77
C ARG A 26 -7.51 -13.49 5.14
N ASP A 27 -6.18 -13.41 5.03
CA ASP A 27 -5.27 -14.49 5.44
C ASP A 27 -4.75 -14.31 6.87
N LYS A 28 -5.30 -13.35 7.61
CA LYS A 28 -4.92 -13.02 8.98
C LYS A 28 -6.12 -12.43 9.72
N GLU A 29 -5.88 -11.82 10.87
CA GLU A 29 -6.94 -11.21 11.67
C GLU A 29 -7.62 -10.06 10.95
N PRO A 30 -8.96 -9.93 11.09
CA PRO A 30 -9.64 -8.75 10.56
C PRO A 30 -9.19 -7.49 11.27
N LEU A 31 -9.33 -6.36 10.58
CA LEU A 31 -9.02 -5.05 11.14
C LEU A 31 -10.20 -4.57 11.99
N ARG A 32 -9.91 -4.03 13.17
CA ARG A 32 -10.91 -3.52 14.10
C ARG A 32 -10.64 -2.06 14.41
N TYR A 33 -11.69 -1.27 14.47
CA TYR A 33 -11.56 0.13 14.92
C TYR A 33 -12.85 0.58 15.59
N VAL A 34 -12.72 1.59 16.48
CA VAL A 34 -13.88 2.22 17.10
C VAL A 34 -14.24 3.44 16.26
N SER A 35 -15.51 3.58 15.90
CA SER A 35 -15.99 4.53 14.90
C SER A 35 -15.62 5.98 15.14
N ASN A 36 -15.51 6.41 16.40
CA ASN A 36 -15.13 7.79 16.74
C ASN A 36 -13.70 7.91 17.28
N ARG A 37 -12.90 6.85 17.17
CA ARG A 37 -11.50 6.84 17.59
C ARG A 37 -10.64 6.05 16.60
N VAL A 38 -10.68 6.48 15.35
CA VAL A 38 -10.01 5.77 14.26
C VAL A 38 -8.50 5.96 14.35
N PRO A 39 -7.71 4.87 14.35
CA PRO A 39 -6.26 4.99 14.31
C PRO A 39 -5.77 5.66 13.04
N SER A 40 -4.68 6.41 13.15
CA SER A 40 -4.15 7.18 12.00
C SER A 40 -3.68 6.31 10.84
N PHE A 41 -3.38 5.02 11.09
CA PHE A 41 -2.93 4.13 10.02
C PHE A 41 -4.08 3.67 9.10
N ILE A 42 -5.34 3.90 9.49
CA ILE A 42 -6.48 3.56 8.64
C ILE A 42 -6.78 4.75 7.73
N PRO A 43 -6.73 4.58 6.40
CA PRO A 43 -6.98 5.69 5.47
C PRO A 43 -8.39 6.27 5.64
N LYS A 44 -8.50 7.58 5.57
CA LYS A 44 -9.79 8.26 5.67
C LYS A 44 -10.78 7.78 4.62
N ILE A 45 -10.30 7.45 3.42
CA ILE A 45 -11.16 6.99 2.33
C ILE A 45 -11.90 5.71 2.72
N PHE A 46 -11.28 4.84 3.54
CA PHE A 46 -11.94 3.65 4.06
C PHE A 46 -13.10 4.06 4.97
N ILE A 47 -12.83 4.95 5.90
CA ILE A 47 -13.82 5.35 6.90
C ILE A 47 -15.02 6.06 6.24
N GLU A 48 -14.74 6.94 5.29
CA GLU A 48 -15.79 7.64 4.54
C GLU A 48 -16.65 6.67 3.74
N SER A 49 -16.02 5.67 3.10
CA SER A 49 -16.73 4.67 2.32
C SER A 49 -17.65 3.81 3.19
N LEU A 50 -17.26 3.55 4.43
CA LEU A 50 -17.98 2.66 5.34
C LEU A 50 -19.02 3.37 6.19
N SER A 51 -19.08 4.69 6.17
CA SER A 51 -19.86 5.47 7.13
C SER A 51 -21.37 5.15 7.16
N HIS A 52 -21.93 4.70 6.05
CA HIS A 52 -23.34 4.32 5.96
C HIS A 52 -23.54 2.81 5.84
N GLY A 53 -22.48 2.05 6.10
CA GLY A 53 -22.53 0.60 5.97
C GLY A 53 -23.13 -0.11 7.16
N LYS A 54 -23.43 -1.36 6.96
CA LYS A 54 -23.94 -2.26 7.99
C LYS A 54 -23.30 -3.64 7.83
N LYS A 55 -23.48 -4.47 8.83
CA LYS A 55 -22.93 -5.83 8.84
C LYS A 55 -23.27 -6.57 7.54
N GLY A 56 -22.25 -7.14 6.93
CA GLY A 56 -22.40 -7.90 5.69
C GLY A 56 -22.20 -7.10 4.42
N ASP A 57 -22.17 -5.78 4.50
CA ASP A 57 -21.98 -4.95 3.31
C ASP A 57 -20.56 -5.09 2.76
N ILE A 58 -20.47 -5.04 1.44
CA ILE A 58 -19.19 -5.06 0.71
C ILE A 58 -19.09 -3.78 -0.10
N PHE A 59 -17.98 -3.09 0.05
CA PHE A 59 -17.70 -1.85 -0.67
C PHE A 59 -16.49 -2.02 -1.57
N ASN A 60 -16.56 -1.44 -2.76
CA ASN A 60 -15.43 -1.36 -3.67
C ASN A 60 -15.07 0.10 -3.84
N LEU A 61 -13.80 0.43 -3.63
CA LEU A 61 -13.35 1.80 -3.78
C LEU A 61 -12.04 1.86 -4.53
N VAL A 62 -11.79 3.02 -5.14
CA VAL A 62 -10.52 3.31 -5.81
C VAL A 62 -9.82 4.38 -5.00
N TRP A 63 -8.55 4.14 -4.66
CA TRP A 63 -7.71 5.11 -3.99
C TRP A 63 -6.71 5.62 -5.03
N PRO A 64 -6.92 6.85 -5.54
CA PRO A 64 -6.08 7.35 -6.64
C PRO A 64 -4.67 7.66 -6.16
N GLU A 65 -3.70 7.04 -6.80
CA GLU A 65 -2.26 7.26 -6.60
C GLU A 65 -1.86 7.55 -5.15
N PRO A 66 -2.17 6.67 -4.18
CA PRO A 66 -1.85 6.97 -2.77
C PRO A 66 -0.36 7.07 -2.48
N PHE A 67 0.49 6.51 -3.34
CA PHE A 67 1.96 6.58 -3.22
C PHE A 67 2.57 7.60 -4.16
N GLY A 68 1.75 8.50 -4.70
CA GLY A 68 2.22 9.60 -5.54
C GLY A 68 2.49 9.20 -6.98
N GLU A 69 2.96 10.16 -7.75
CA GLU A 69 3.29 9.97 -9.16
C GLU A 69 4.52 9.09 -9.35
N TYR A 70 4.56 8.37 -10.46
CA TYR A 70 5.78 7.74 -10.93
C TYR A 70 6.65 8.84 -11.57
N LEU A 71 7.88 9.00 -11.05
CA LEU A 71 8.77 10.06 -11.49
C LEU A 71 9.92 9.47 -12.32
N PRO A 72 9.94 9.69 -13.64
CA PRO A 72 10.98 9.09 -14.50
C PRO A 72 12.40 9.47 -14.11
N TYR A 73 12.62 10.64 -13.51
CA TYR A 73 13.96 11.05 -13.11
C TYR A 73 14.53 10.26 -11.93
N LEU A 74 13.70 9.47 -11.25
CA LEU A 74 14.17 8.58 -10.19
C LEU A 74 14.69 7.25 -10.74
N VAL A 75 14.62 7.05 -12.05
CA VAL A 75 15.24 5.91 -12.73
C VAL A 75 16.62 6.35 -13.20
N GLN A 76 17.66 5.66 -12.75
CA GLN A 76 19.04 6.06 -13.05
C GLN A 76 19.93 4.87 -13.39
N GLU A 77 21.02 5.14 -14.07
CA GLU A 77 22.05 4.16 -14.41
C GLU A 77 23.19 4.22 -13.40
N MET A 78 23.70 3.07 -13.03
CA MET A 78 24.88 2.97 -12.19
C MET A 78 25.75 1.80 -12.65
N ASN A 79 27.00 1.76 -12.17
CA ASN A 79 27.86 0.62 -12.45
C ASN A 79 27.36 -0.61 -11.72
N ALA A 80 27.24 -1.73 -12.43
CA ALA A 80 26.74 -2.96 -11.83
C ALA A 80 27.65 -3.47 -10.70
N ASN A 81 28.93 -3.15 -10.72
CA ASN A 81 29.86 -3.56 -9.67
C ASN A 81 29.63 -2.86 -8.34
N GLN A 82 28.79 -1.82 -8.30
CA GLN A 82 28.39 -1.15 -7.06
C GLN A 82 27.24 -1.85 -6.36
N LEU A 83 26.62 -2.85 -7.03
CA LEU A 83 25.55 -3.63 -6.43
C LEU A 83 26.15 -4.80 -5.65
N PRO A 84 25.45 -5.27 -4.58
CA PRO A 84 25.84 -6.53 -3.92
C PRO A 84 25.86 -7.68 -4.93
N LEU A 85 26.82 -8.59 -4.78
CA LEU A 85 27.06 -9.68 -5.75
C LEU A 85 25.88 -10.63 -5.93
N ASP A 86 25.06 -10.77 -4.90
CA ASP A 86 23.92 -11.70 -4.91
C ASP A 86 22.62 -11.08 -5.42
N LYS A 87 22.67 -9.84 -5.90
CA LYS A 87 21.49 -9.12 -6.36
C LYS A 87 21.28 -9.28 -7.85
N LYS A 88 20.01 -9.33 -8.24
CA LYS A 88 19.60 -9.55 -9.64
C LYS A 88 18.39 -8.67 -9.97
N VAL A 89 18.03 -8.65 -11.25
CA VAL A 89 16.87 -7.89 -11.73
C VAL A 89 15.62 -8.28 -10.92
N GLY A 90 14.89 -7.26 -10.47
CA GLY A 90 13.72 -7.41 -9.61
C GLY A 90 14.01 -7.28 -8.12
N ASP A 91 15.25 -7.38 -7.71
CA ASP A 91 15.61 -7.26 -6.30
C ASP A 91 15.61 -5.80 -5.85
N MET A 92 15.35 -5.61 -4.55
CA MET A 92 15.41 -4.32 -3.91
C MET A 92 16.74 -4.16 -3.19
N VAL A 93 17.36 -3.01 -3.35
CA VAL A 93 18.66 -2.67 -2.75
C VAL A 93 18.49 -1.39 -1.93
N LYS A 94 19.07 -1.40 -0.73
CA LYS A 94 19.09 -0.22 0.12
C LYS A 94 20.35 0.59 -0.21
N ALA A 95 20.19 1.91 -0.38
CA ALA A 95 21.29 2.81 -0.69
C ALA A 95 21.14 4.09 0.13
N ILE A 96 22.25 4.85 0.24
CA ILE A 96 22.24 6.12 0.93
C ILE A 96 22.47 7.23 -0.09
N SER A 97 21.49 8.13 -0.17
CA SER A 97 21.56 9.31 -1.04
C SER A 97 21.96 10.53 -0.23
N GLU A 98 22.82 11.37 -0.79
CA GLU A 98 23.22 12.61 -0.14
C GLU A 98 22.04 13.56 0.10
N ASN A 99 21.07 13.57 -0.81
CA ASN A 99 19.93 14.50 -0.76
C ASN A 99 18.71 13.94 -0.01
N TYR A 100 18.53 12.62 -0.01
CA TYR A 100 17.31 11.99 0.49
C TYR A 100 17.56 10.99 1.62
N GLY A 101 18.81 10.84 2.06
CA GLY A 101 19.14 9.86 3.08
C GLY A 101 19.03 8.43 2.57
N GLU A 102 18.43 7.56 3.37
CA GLU A 102 18.26 6.16 3.00
C GLU A 102 17.16 6.01 1.96
N VAL A 103 17.45 5.33 0.85
CA VAL A 103 16.50 5.07 -0.23
C VAL A 103 16.54 3.60 -0.60
N PHE A 104 15.44 3.10 -1.17
CA PHE A 104 15.35 1.75 -1.70
C PHE A 104 15.29 1.83 -3.22
N LEU A 105 16.10 0.99 -3.86
CA LEU A 105 16.22 0.94 -5.32
C LEU A 105 15.78 -0.43 -5.80
N ILE A 106 14.99 -0.47 -6.87
CA ILE A 106 14.64 -1.72 -7.53
C ILE A 106 15.51 -1.86 -8.77
N ILE A 107 16.18 -3.00 -8.93
CA ILE A 107 17.01 -3.26 -10.10
C ILE A 107 16.10 -3.63 -11.26
N LYS A 108 16.08 -2.78 -12.30
CA LYS A 108 15.23 -2.97 -13.48
C LYS A 108 15.93 -3.73 -14.59
N GLU A 109 17.23 -3.51 -14.75
CA GLU A 109 18.00 -4.13 -15.81
C GLU A 109 19.48 -4.18 -15.43
N ILE A 110 20.18 -5.23 -15.85
CA ILE A 110 21.63 -5.32 -15.72
C ILE A 110 22.14 -5.74 -17.10
N LYS A 111 23.02 -4.93 -17.70
CA LYS A 111 23.54 -5.20 -19.02
C LYS A 111 24.87 -4.48 -19.21
N ASP A 112 25.86 -5.19 -19.75
CA ASP A 112 27.17 -4.62 -20.13
C ASP A 112 27.85 -3.86 -19.00
N GLY A 113 27.81 -4.41 -17.79
CA GLY A 113 28.42 -3.79 -16.60
C GLY A 113 27.66 -2.61 -16.04
N LYS A 114 26.46 -2.33 -16.52
CA LYS A 114 25.60 -1.26 -16.06
C LYS A 114 24.31 -1.80 -15.50
N ALA A 115 23.76 -1.10 -14.51
CA ALA A 115 22.47 -1.42 -13.92
C ALA A 115 21.55 -0.22 -14.03
N ILE A 116 20.30 -0.46 -14.39
CA ILE A 116 19.23 0.53 -14.34
C ILE A 116 18.48 0.28 -13.05
N VAL A 117 18.41 1.30 -12.19
CA VAL A 117 17.75 1.21 -10.89
C VAL A 117 16.66 2.26 -10.78
N ASP A 118 15.60 1.93 -10.04
CA ASP A 118 14.42 2.76 -9.90
C ASP A 118 14.17 3.04 -8.42
N ALA A 119 14.18 4.32 -8.04
CA ALA A 119 13.94 4.76 -6.67
C ALA A 119 12.48 5.10 -6.39
N ASN A 120 11.58 4.94 -7.36
CA ASN A 120 10.15 5.12 -7.12
C ASN A 120 9.64 4.05 -6.17
N HIS A 121 8.61 4.40 -5.39
CA HIS A 121 7.87 3.38 -4.64
C HIS A 121 7.31 2.35 -5.62
N PRO A 122 7.31 1.05 -5.28
CA PRO A 122 6.81 0.00 -6.20
C PRO A 122 5.38 0.26 -6.72
N LEU A 123 4.57 0.97 -5.94
CA LEU A 123 3.19 1.29 -6.32
C LEU A 123 3.01 2.75 -6.76
N ALA A 124 4.11 3.50 -6.98
CA ALA A 124 4.01 4.88 -7.46
C ALA A 124 3.32 4.94 -8.82
N GLY A 125 2.43 5.91 -8.98
CA GLY A 125 1.65 6.07 -10.21
C GLY A 125 0.48 5.10 -10.34
N GLU A 126 0.31 4.21 -9.37
CA GLU A 126 -0.76 3.22 -9.39
C GLU A 126 -1.97 3.68 -8.60
N ASP A 127 -3.14 3.57 -9.21
CA ASP A 127 -4.39 3.63 -8.46
C ASP A 127 -4.59 2.29 -7.78
N LEU A 128 -5.02 2.29 -6.55
CA LEU A 128 -5.25 1.07 -5.80
C LEU A 128 -6.72 0.80 -5.63
N TYR A 129 -7.10 -0.46 -5.73
CA TYR A 129 -8.48 -0.91 -5.69
C TYR A 129 -8.69 -1.73 -4.43
N TYR A 130 -9.67 -1.34 -3.61
CA TYR A 130 -9.95 -2.04 -2.37
C TYR A 130 -11.36 -2.60 -2.37
N GLU A 131 -11.47 -3.85 -1.97
CA GLU A 131 -12.74 -4.45 -1.60
C GLU A 131 -12.76 -4.54 -0.08
N ILE A 132 -13.78 -3.97 0.55
CA ILE A 132 -13.89 -3.95 2.00
C ILE A 132 -15.21 -4.55 2.41
N GLU A 133 -15.15 -5.56 3.26
CA GLU A 133 -16.34 -6.20 3.83
C GLU A 133 -16.50 -5.79 5.28
N ILE A 134 -17.69 -5.33 5.65
CA ILE A 134 -18.01 -5.12 7.06
C ILE A 134 -18.43 -6.48 7.64
N VAL A 135 -17.55 -7.09 8.41
CA VAL A 135 -17.78 -8.39 9.01
C VAL A 135 -18.79 -8.27 10.14
N ASP A 136 -18.66 -7.24 10.96
CA ASP A 136 -19.56 -7.00 12.08
C ASP A 136 -19.46 -5.56 12.57
N ILE A 137 -20.51 -5.09 13.21
CA ILE A 137 -20.55 -3.81 13.92
C ILE A 137 -21.16 -4.09 15.28
N GLN A 138 -20.41 -3.78 16.34
CA GLN A 138 -20.83 -4.04 17.71
C GLN A 138 -20.83 -2.77 18.52
N ASP A 139 -21.69 -2.69 19.54
CA ASP A 139 -21.62 -1.60 20.50
C ASP A 139 -20.35 -1.76 21.32
N LYS A 140 -19.60 -0.67 21.43
CA LYS A 140 -18.39 -0.66 22.25
C LYS A 140 -18.72 -0.11 23.61
N ASP A 141 -18.66 -0.94 24.63
CA ASP A 141 -18.84 -0.51 26.00
C ASP A 141 -17.66 0.39 26.41
N SER A 142 -17.97 1.53 26.97
CA SER A 142 -16.98 2.50 27.37
C SER A 142 -16.18 2.06 28.59
#